data_fb27fa37560c2cf0fb7338ad99e6852a
#
_entry.id   fb27fa37560c2cf0fb7338ad99e6852a
#
_cell.length_a   1.000
_cell.length_b   1.000
_cell.length_c   1.000
_cell.angle_alpha   90.00
_cell.angle_beta   90.00
_cell.angle_gamma   90.00
#
_symmetry.space_group_name_H-M   'P 1'
#
loop_
_entity.id
_entity.type
_entity.pdbx_description
1 polymer ?
#
loop_
_entity_poly.entity_id
_entity_poly.type
_entity_poly.pdbx_seq_one_letter_code
_entity_poly.pdbx_strand_id
1 'polypeptide(L)'
;MRHMTDIIFSFDTEDFTSNTTADAIYREAEILREEGVRGGFCLVGLLTEQLQNWGRTDIAEALKHHDILTHSYSHSVHPTINELTDLKDFDAAYHNIFEQEKKALSMIEAFTGGADICGVVTPGNNISYVGSYVFADLGLPINSGSACDTVDSRGVFFCNAYHTRYNFEMETFHEQSDDAFMKKTLDELSKRDRAVICTHPNRAIAKEFWDQINYNGENQYEFGKWAESPYYTEEEIEAFYDAIRRFVRMVKNDKRFRVTSYKELADKIRSLDTRVIRKEDLPAIKAQLEKDFRPIAHPSYCISDVFLACVEMLRGKTSHACGKVYGFLETPYAAEHEVTVTKEELIASAEAMDCQRFLPEKIRVGSHDIGPADWLMAALIVLCGEETAVVSPKEQMPNPDILGDVKTMDLKLDGTYIWPIQSRNFKDEYLSDRMRLQTWTTRFM
;
A
#
# COMPACT_ATOMS: atom_id res chain seq x y z
N MET A 1 -11.72 7.03 -26.83
CA MET A 1 -11.88 5.58 -26.52
C MET A 1 -12.74 5.47 -25.27
N ARG A 2 -13.68 4.51 -25.19
CA ARG A 2 -14.38 4.28 -23.94
C ARG A 2 -13.33 3.76 -22.93
N HIS A 3 -13.27 4.38 -21.77
CA HIS A 3 -12.46 3.93 -20.65
C HIS A 3 -12.90 2.52 -20.25
N MET A 4 -11.98 1.57 -20.11
CA MET A 4 -12.25 0.24 -19.56
C MET A 4 -11.68 0.19 -18.14
N THR A 5 -12.45 -0.33 -17.21
CA THR A 5 -12.01 -0.55 -15.83
C THR A 5 -11.16 -1.83 -15.77
N ASP A 6 -9.97 -1.74 -15.23
CA ASP A 6 -9.14 -2.90 -14.91
C ASP A 6 -9.70 -3.62 -13.67
N ILE A 7 -10.01 -4.92 -13.79
CA ILE A 7 -10.51 -5.75 -12.68
C ILE A 7 -9.43 -6.71 -12.23
N ILE A 8 -9.16 -6.73 -10.93
CA ILE A 8 -8.32 -7.71 -10.25
C ILE A 8 -9.18 -8.47 -9.23
N PHE A 9 -9.07 -9.79 -9.21
CA PHE A 9 -9.66 -10.63 -8.17
C PHE A 9 -8.59 -10.93 -7.12
N SER A 10 -8.91 -10.71 -5.84
CA SER A 10 -8.02 -10.88 -4.68
C SER A 10 -8.63 -11.82 -3.65
N PHE A 11 -7.82 -12.69 -3.08
CA PHE A 11 -8.24 -13.71 -2.13
C PHE A 11 -7.33 -13.64 -0.89
N ASP A 12 -7.86 -13.12 0.22
CA ASP A 12 -7.12 -13.01 1.47
C ASP A 12 -7.12 -14.36 2.18
N THR A 13 -6.06 -15.12 1.95
CA THR A 13 -5.89 -16.51 2.34
C THR A 13 -5.22 -16.56 3.70
N GLU A 14 -6.01 -16.51 4.77
CA GLU A 14 -5.54 -16.10 6.10
C GLU A 14 -5.74 -17.14 7.21
N ASP A 15 -6.81 -17.97 7.16
CA ASP A 15 -7.16 -18.87 8.24
C ASP A 15 -6.21 -20.07 8.33
N PHE A 16 -5.28 -20.01 9.27
CA PHE A 16 -4.37 -21.12 9.59
C PHE A 16 -4.85 -21.98 10.76
N THR A 17 -6.08 -21.79 11.24
CA THR A 17 -6.61 -22.50 12.40
C THR A 17 -7.42 -23.73 12.04
N SER A 18 -7.96 -23.82 10.82
CA SER A 18 -8.83 -24.89 10.38
C SER A 18 -8.45 -25.45 9.00
N ASN A 19 -8.20 -26.77 8.94
CA ASN A 19 -8.02 -27.47 7.65
C ASN A 19 -9.32 -27.53 6.83
N THR A 20 -10.48 -27.47 7.48
CA THR A 20 -11.79 -27.47 6.80
C THR A 20 -11.96 -26.21 5.96
N THR A 21 -11.63 -25.03 6.51
CA THR A 21 -11.74 -23.77 5.76
C THR A 21 -10.70 -23.64 4.64
N ALA A 22 -9.59 -24.38 4.72
CA ALA A 22 -8.60 -24.44 3.66
C ALA A 22 -9.13 -25.03 2.35
N ASP A 23 -10.21 -25.84 2.38
CA ASP A 23 -10.85 -26.37 1.17
C ASP A 23 -11.38 -25.25 0.27
N ALA A 24 -11.77 -24.13 0.85
CA ALA A 24 -12.23 -22.96 0.07
C ALA A 24 -11.12 -22.38 -0.80
N ILE A 25 -9.86 -22.38 -0.35
CA ILE A 25 -8.73 -21.91 -1.15
C ILE A 25 -8.62 -22.71 -2.45
N TYR A 26 -8.68 -24.03 -2.33
CA TYR A 26 -8.64 -24.93 -3.47
C TYR A 26 -9.82 -24.69 -4.42
N ARG A 27 -11.04 -24.63 -3.88
CA ARG A 27 -12.25 -24.48 -4.70
C ARG A 27 -12.31 -23.15 -5.43
N GLU A 28 -11.96 -22.05 -4.78
CA GLU A 28 -11.96 -20.73 -5.40
C GLU A 28 -10.85 -20.60 -6.46
N ALA A 29 -9.67 -21.18 -6.22
CA ALA A 29 -8.61 -21.26 -7.23
C ALA A 29 -9.08 -22.04 -8.46
N GLU A 30 -9.71 -23.20 -8.28
CA GLU A 30 -10.24 -24.00 -9.39
C GLU A 30 -11.38 -23.31 -10.14
N ILE A 31 -12.29 -22.61 -9.44
CA ILE A 31 -13.34 -21.80 -10.10
C ILE A 31 -12.72 -20.77 -11.04
N LEU A 32 -11.74 -20.02 -10.59
CA LEU A 32 -11.07 -19.02 -11.44
C LEU A 32 -10.32 -19.68 -12.60
N ARG A 33 -9.60 -20.77 -12.33
CA ARG A 33 -8.89 -21.52 -13.37
C ARG A 33 -9.84 -22.03 -14.47
N GLU A 34 -10.97 -22.62 -14.09
CA GLU A 34 -12.00 -23.10 -15.01
C GLU A 34 -12.62 -21.96 -15.84
N GLU A 35 -12.79 -20.79 -15.25
CA GLU A 35 -13.26 -19.60 -15.92
C GLU A 35 -12.15 -18.91 -16.74
N GLY A 36 -10.90 -19.39 -16.70
CA GLY A 36 -9.76 -18.79 -17.39
C GLY A 36 -9.39 -17.41 -16.87
N VAL A 37 -9.55 -17.21 -15.57
CA VAL A 37 -9.20 -15.97 -14.84
C VAL A 37 -8.03 -16.26 -13.91
N ARG A 38 -7.10 -15.31 -13.84
CA ARG A 38 -6.01 -15.33 -12.88
C ARG A 38 -6.37 -14.45 -11.69
N GLY A 39 -6.45 -15.02 -10.49
CA GLY A 39 -6.65 -14.30 -9.24
C GLY A 39 -5.34 -14.10 -8.48
N GLY A 40 -5.31 -13.20 -7.51
CA GLY A 40 -4.21 -13.03 -6.56
C GLY A 40 -4.56 -13.67 -5.21
N PHE A 41 -3.78 -14.63 -4.78
CA PHE A 41 -3.94 -15.29 -3.48
C PHE A 41 -2.90 -14.74 -2.50
N CYS A 42 -3.40 -14.11 -1.44
CA CYS A 42 -2.61 -13.39 -0.47
C CYS A 42 -2.38 -14.29 0.74
N LEU A 43 -1.23 -14.94 0.81
CA LEU A 43 -0.96 -16.02 1.76
C LEU A 43 -0.34 -15.48 3.06
N VAL A 44 -0.91 -15.86 4.20
CA VAL A 44 -0.26 -15.69 5.51
C VAL A 44 0.87 -16.73 5.65
N GLY A 45 2.05 -16.29 6.14
CA GLY A 45 3.19 -17.18 6.34
C GLY A 45 2.85 -18.39 7.20
N LEU A 46 2.20 -18.18 8.36
CA LEU A 46 1.76 -19.28 9.23
C LEU A 46 0.75 -20.22 8.58
N LEU A 47 -0.10 -19.70 7.67
CA LEU A 47 -1.01 -20.57 6.92
C LEU A 47 -0.23 -21.55 6.03
N THR A 48 0.81 -21.07 5.34
CA THR A 48 1.59 -21.97 4.47
C THR A 48 2.29 -23.09 5.26
N GLU A 49 2.71 -22.82 6.49
CA GLU A 49 3.22 -23.84 7.40
C GLU A 49 2.13 -24.87 7.76
N GLN A 50 0.92 -24.40 8.09
CA GLN A 50 -0.19 -25.30 8.40
C GLN A 50 -0.63 -26.12 7.18
N LEU A 51 -0.70 -25.50 6.01
CA LEU A 51 -1.03 -26.22 4.78
C LEU A 51 -0.02 -27.37 4.50
N GLN A 52 1.27 -27.14 4.76
CA GLN A 52 2.28 -28.19 4.68
C GLN A 52 2.05 -29.28 5.73
N ASN A 53 1.77 -28.91 6.98
CA ASN A 53 1.49 -29.85 8.06
C ASN A 53 0.24 -30.69 7.79
N TRP A 54 -0.79 -30.13 7.16
CA TRP A 54 -2.01 -30.82 6.74
C TRP A 54 -1.82 -31.63 5.44
N GLY A 55 -0.68 -31.49 4.75
CA GLY A 55 -0.40 -32.20 3.50
C GLY A 55 -1.16 -31.67 2.29
N ARG A 56 -1.56 -30.39 2.29
CA ARG A 56 -2.39 -29.75 1.25
C ARG A 56 -1.59 -29.41 -0.02
N THR A 57 -1.02 -30.44 -0.64
CA THR A 57 -0.31 -30.31 -1.93
C THR A 57 -1.25 -29.97 -3.09
N ASP A 58 -2.55 -30.30 -2.97
CA ASP A 58 -3.61 -29.93 -3.90
C ASP A 58 -3.75 -28.41 -4.01
N ILE A 59 -3.72 -27.68 -2.89
CA ILE A 59 -3.75 -26.21 -2.86
C ILE A 59 -2.49 -25.64 -3.54
N ALA A 60 -1.31 -26.15 -3.20
CA ALA A 60 -0.07 -25.70 -3.82
C ALA A 60 -0.09 -25.86 -5.36
N GLU A 61 -0.64 -26.96 -5.88
CA GLU A 61 -0.79 -27.17 -7.32
C GLU A 61 -1.83 -26.22 -7.95
N ALA A 62 -2.98 -26.02 -7.32
CA ALA A 62 -4.01 -25.10 -7.81
C ALA A 62 -3.48 -23.66 -7.90
N LEU A 63 -2.72 -23.21 -6.90
CA LEU A 63 -2.15 -21.86 -6.84
C LEU A 63 -1.12 -21.55 -7.92
N LYS A 64 -0.52 -22.55 -8.60
CA LYS A 64 0.40 -22.31 -9.74
C LYS A 64 -0.24 -21.57 -10.91
N HIS A 65 -1.55 -21.57 -11.01
CA HIS A 65 -2.31 -20.87 -12.05
C HIS A 65 -2.62 -19.41 -11.69
N HIS A 66 -2.24 -18.96 -10.50
CA HIS A 66 -2.62 -17.67 -9.92
C HIS A 66 -1.41 -16.82 -9.53
N ASP A 67 -1.64 -15.57 -9.21
CA ASP A 67 -0.62 -14.69 -8.66
C ASP A 67 -0.55 -14.89 -7.15
N ILE A 68 0.65 -14.80 -6.59
CA ILE A 68 0.88 -14.94 -5.16
C ILE A 68 1.29 -13.59 -4.58
N LEU A 69 0.64 -13.24 -3.47
CA LEU A 69 0.99 -12.11 -2.61
C LEU A 69 1.24 -12.63 -1.19
N THR A 70 1.92 -11.84 -0.38
CA THR A 70 1.96 -12.10 1.06
C THR A 70 0.81 -11.39 1.77
N HIS A 71 0.30 -12.03 2.83
CA HIS A 71 -0.66 -11.43 3.75
C HIS A 71 -0.06 -11.34 5.17
N SER A 72 1.21 -10.93 5.24
CA SER A 72 2.08 -10.91 6.39
C SER A 72 2.48 -12.30 6.94
N TYR A 73 3.35 -12.28 7.93
CA TYR A 73 3.81 -13.51 8.58
C TYR A 73 2.70 -14.21 9.38
N SER A 74 1.95 -13.45 10.19
CA SER A 74 1.09 -14.03 11.23
C SER A 74 -0.30 -13.38 11.32
N HIS A 75 -0.68 -12.52 10.36
CA HIS A 75 -1.96 -11.83 10.33
C HIS A 75 -2.29 -11.11 11.64
N SER A 76 -3.27 -11.59 12.40
CA SER A 76 -3.81 -11.00 13.64
C SER A 76 -3.14 -11.50 14.92
N VAL A 77 -2.12 -12.38 14.83
CA VAL A 77 -1.40 -12.83 16.03
C VAL A 77 -0.65 -11.66 16.65
N HIS A 78 -0.90 -11.41 17.92
CA HIS A 78 -0.24 -10.33 18.65
C HIS A 78 1.20 -10.69 19.04
N PRO A 79 2.15 -9.75 18.91
CA PRO A 79 1.95 -8.38 18.45
C PRO A 79 1.80 -8.29 16.92
N THR A 80 0.84 -7.48 16.46
CA THR A 80 0.60 -7.20 15.04
C THR A 80 1.62 -6.21 14.46
N ILE A 81 1.60 -6.01 13.14
CA ILE A 81 2.54 -5.07 12.46
C ILE A 81 2.47 -3.66 13.09
N ASN A 82 1.27 -3.13 13.36
CA ASN A 82 1.14 -1.80 13.96
C ASN A 82 1.72 -1.77 15.37
N GLU A 83 1.47 -2.79 16.19
CA GLU A 83 2.02 -2.90 17.53
C GLU A 83 3.55 -2.98 17.54
N LEU A 84 4.13 -3.64 16.56
CA LEU A 84 5.58 -3.78 16.41
C LEU A 84 6.25 -2.52 15.85
N THR A 85 5.49 -1.67 15.14
CA THR A 85 6.04 -0.52 14.41
C THR A 85 5.66 0.84 14.99
N ASP A 86 4.78 0.90 15.98
CA ASP A 86 4.44 2.14 16.70
C ASP A 86 5.55 2.53 17.70
N LEU A 87 6.73 2.80 17.21
CA LEU A 87 7.91 3.14 17.97
C LEU A 87 8.49 4.49 17.52
N LYS A 88 9.09 5.22 18.49
CA LYS A 88 9.82 6.46 18.16
C LYS A 88 11.05 6.19 17.30
N ASP A 89 11.77 5.11 17.58
CA ASP A 89 12.96 4.70 16.80
C ASP A 89 12.53 3.93 15.55
N PHE A 90 12.74 4.56 14.39
CA PHE A 90 12.39 3.96 13.10
C PHE A 90 13.20 2.67 12.84
N ASP A 91 14.49 2.66 13.16
CA ASP A 91 15.32 1.49 12.86
C ASP A 91 14.93 0.29 13.72
N ALA A 92 14.58 0.52 14.98
CA ALA A 92 14.02 -0.52 15.83
C ALA A 92 12.69 -1.04 15.28
N ALA A 93 11.77 -0.16 14.90
CA ALA A 93 10.49 -0.53 14.29
C ALA A 93 10.68 -1.32 12.98
N TYR A 94 11.60 -0.87 12.13
CA TYR A 94 11.95 -1.52 10.87
C TYR A 94 12.49 -2.94 11.09
N HIS A 95 13.45 -3.12 12.00
CA HIS A 95 14.04 -4.42 12.28
C HIS A 95 13.05 -5.41 12.92
N ASN A 96 12.11 -4.92 13.72
CA ASN A 96 11.09 -5.77 14.34
C ASN A 96 10.28 -6.58 13.33
N ILE A 97 10.00 -6.01 12.16
CA ILE A 97 9.16 -6.69 11.17
C ILE A 97 9.93 -7.18 9.94
N PHE A 98 11.11 -6.62 9.64
CA PHE A 98 11.85 -6.99 8.42
C PHE A 98 12.20 -8.49 8.37
N GLU A 99 12.78 -9.03 9.43
CA GLU A 99 13.17 -10.45 9.47
C GLU A 99 11.93 -11.37 9.54
N GLN A 100 10.88 -10.92 10.23
CA GLN A 100 9.61 -11.65 10.29
C GLN A 100 8.97 -11.77 8.90
N GLU A 101 8.83 -10.65 8.19
CA GLU A 101 8.22 -10.64 6.87
C GLU A 101 9.10 -11.33 5.82
N LYS A 102 10.41 -11.19 5.89
CA LYS A 102 11.34 -11.96 5.06
C LYS A 102 11.19 -13.46 5.27
N LYS A 103 10.98 -13.91 6.53
CA LYS A 103 10.69 -15.31 6.82
C LYS A 103 9.36 -15.73 6.18
N ALA A 104 8.31 -14.90 6.26
CA ALA A 104 7.03 -15.18 5.61
C ALA A 104 7.19 -15.42 4.11
N LEU A 105 7.93 -14.55 3.41
CA LEU A 105 8.21 -14.72 1.98
C LEU A 105 8.87 -16.07 1.69
N SER A 106 9.88 -16.45 2.47
CA SER A 106 10.56 -17.74 2.30
C SER A 106 9.61 -18.94 2.53
N MET A 107 8.69 -18.85 3.49
CA MET A 107 7.68 -19.89 3.74
C MET A 107 6.69 -20.00 2.57
N ILE A 108 6.21 -18.86 2.05
CA ILE A 108 5.31 -18.80 0.90
C ILE A 108 6.00 -19.36 -0.35
N GLU A 109 7.24 -18.94 -0.63
CA GLU A 109 8.03 -19.47 -1.75
C GLU A 109 8.22 -20.98 -1.66
N ALA A 110 8.55 -21.49 -0.48
CA ALA A 110 8.72 -22.94 -0.26
C ALA A 110 7.43 -23.72 -0.51
N PHE A 111 6.27 -23.22 -0.04
CA PHE A 111 4.98 -23.86 -0.24
C PHE A 111 4.53 -23.84 -1.70
N THR A 112 4.72 -22.72 -2.38
CA THR A 112 4.24 -22.51 -3.77
C THR A 112 5.23 -23.02 -4.83
N GLY A 113 6.38 -23.55 -4.43
CA GLY A 113 7.42 -24.06 -5.35
C GLY A 113 8.17 -22.94 -6.07
N GLY A 114 8.39 -21.79 -5.42
CA GLY A 114 9.19 -20.67 -5.93
C GLY A 114 8.39 -19.66 -6.76
N ALA A 115 7.12 -19.41 -6.41
CA ALA A 115 6.32 -18.39 -7.08
C ALA A 115 6.92 -16.98 -6.90
N ASP A 116 6.83 -16.14 -7.93
CA ASP A 116 7.13 -14.70 -7.83
C ASP A 116 6.04 -14.02 -6.98
N ILE A 117 6.43 -13.47 -5.82
CA ILE A 117 5.50 -12.78 -4.92
C ILE A 117 5.32 -11.35 -5.42
N CYS A 118 4.12 -11.03 -5.91
CA CYS A 118 3.84 -9.79 -6.63
C CYS A 118 3.65 -8.56 -5.73
N GLY A 119 3.35 -8.76 -4.43
CA GLY A 119 3.04 -7.67 -3.53
C GLY A 119 2.61 -8.17 -2.15
N VAL A 120 2.08 -7.25 -1.36
CA VAL A 120 1.50 -7.50 -0.05
C VAL A 120 0.05 -7.03 0.00
N VAL A 121 -0.76 -7.72 0.77
CA VAL A 121 -2.02 -7.21 1.32
C VAL A 121 -1.85 -7.13 2.83
N THR A 122 -2.03 -5.93 3.38
CA THR A 122 -1.85 -5.75 4.82
C THR A 122 -3.11 -6.20 5.57
N PRO A 123 -2.98 -7.09 6.58
CA PRO A 123 -4.11 -7.60 7.35
C PRO A 123 -4.91 -6.50 8.03
N GLY A 124 -6.25 -6.57 7.97
CA GLY A 124 -7.16 -5.73 8.73
C GLY A 124 -6.86 -4.23 8.67
N ASN A 125 -6.46 -3.72 7.51
CA ASN A 125 -6.03 -2.33 7.33
C ASN A 125 -4.88 -1.88 8.26
N ASN A 126 -4.01 -2.81 8.64
CA ASN A 126 -2.87 -2.62 9.54
C ASN A 126 -1.75 -1.84 8.81
N ILE A 127 -2.05 -0.62 8.40
CA ILE A 127 -1.14 0.20 7.61
C ILE A 127 -0.11 0.86 8.51
N SER A 128 1.15 0.58 8.23
CA SER A 128 2.30 1.22 8.85
C SER A 128 3.20 1.81 7.77
N TYR A 129 3.67 3.06 7.97
CA TYR A 129 4.68 3.64 7.06
C TYR A 129 5.96 2.81 7.09
N VAL A 130 6.33 2.30 8.26
CA VAL A 130 7.47 1.38 8.43
C VAL A 130 7.24 0.10 7.65
N GLY A 131 6.05 -0.50 7.79
CA GLY A 131 5.66 -1.70 7.03
C GLY A 131 5.73 -1.47 5.53
N SER A 132 5.23 -0.34 5.04
CA SER A 132 5.30 -0.01 3.61
C SER A 132 6.75 0.07 3.11
N TYR A 133 7.67 0.68 3.86
CA TYR A 133 9.10 0.69 3.52
C TYR A 133 9.73 -0.69 3.57
N VAL A 134 9.41 -1.50 4.59
CA VAL A 134 9.91 -2.88 4.71
C VAL A 134 9.48 -3.73 3.51
N PHE A 135 8.20 -3.72 3.15
CA PHE A 135 7.71 -4.49 2.02
C PHE A 135 8.32 -4.03 0.69
N ALA A 136 8.47 -2.70 0.49
CA ALA A 136 9.17 -2.17 -0.68
C ALA A 136 10.65 -2.60 -0.73
N ASP A 137 11.33 -2.64 0.42
CA ASP A 137 12.73 -3.08 0.53
C ASP A 137 12.89 -4.60 0.32
N LEU A 138 11.86 -5.38 0.66
CA LEU A 138 11.77 -6.80 0.34
C LEU A 138 11.42 -7.08 -1.14
N GLY A 139 11.27 -6.03 -1.97
CA GLY A 139 11.03 -6.15 -3.41
C GLY A 139 9.55 -6.27 -3.80
N LEU A 140 8.63 -5.98 -2.90
CA LEU A 140 7.19 -6.04 -3.14
C LEU A 140 6.67 -4.67 -3.62
N PRO A 141 6.35 -4.53 -4.92
CA PRO A 141 5.99 -3.22 -5.47
C PRO A 141 4.56 -2.78 -5.18
N ILE A 142 3.69 -3.69 -4.74
CA ILE A 142 2.26 -3.46 -4.52
C ILE A 142 1.91 -3.65 -3.06
N ASN A 143 1.12 -2.72 -2.50
CA ASN A 143 0.38 -2.88 -1.26
C ASN A 143 -1.13 -2.76 -1.58
N SER A 144 -1.82 -3.88 -1.65
CA SER A 144 -3.25 -3.95 -1.95
C SER A 144 -4.10 -4.06 -0.68
N GLY A 145 -5.40 -3.80 -0.78
CA GLY A 145 -6.28 -3.72 0.39
C GLY A 145 -5.97 -2.52 1.30
N SER A 146 -5.10 -1.62 0.85
CA SER A 146 -4.65 -0.46 1.61
C SER A 146 -5.74 0.62 1.71
N ALA A 147 -5.72 1.40 2.80
CA ALA A 147 -6.53 2.62 2.90
C ALA A 147 -5.99 3.76 2.02
N CYS A 148 -4.76 3.66 1.51
CA CYS A 148 -4.15 4.60 0.59
C CYS A 148 -4.60 4.32 -0.85
N ASP A 149 -5.45 5.18 -1.42
CA ASP A 149 -5.81 5.13 -2.85
C ASP A 149 -6.49 6.45 -3.28
N THR A 150 -6.65 6.64 -4.56
CA THR A 150 -7.44 7.73 -5.13
C THR A 150 -8.94 7.41 -5.08
N VAL A 151 -9.80 8.44 -5.13
CA VAL A 151 -11.26 8.24 -5.12
C VAL A 151 -11.75 7.41 -6.31
N ASP A 152 -11.10 7.54 -7.46
CA ASP A 152 -11.36 6.76 -8.68
C ASP A 152 -10.60 5.42 -8.73
N SER A 153 -9.90 5.07 -7.67
CA SER A 153 -9.13 3.83 -7.53
C SER A 153 -8.04 3.64 -8.61
N ARG A 154 -7.40 4.74 -9.01
CA ARG A 154 -6.20 4.66 -9.88
C ARG A 154 -5.01 4.07 -9.16
N GLY A 155 -5.01 4.14 -7.82
CA GLY A 155 -3.88 3.81 -6.98
C GLY A 155 -2.86 4.93 -6.86
N VAL A 156 -2.03 4.85 -5.84
CA VAL A 156 -1.05 5.87 -5.50
C VAL A 156 0.24 5.23 -4.99
N PHE A 157 1.39 5.78 -5.37
CA PHE A 157 2.64 5.45 -4.72
C PHE A 157 2.76 6.20 -3.40
N PHE A 158 3.14 5.48 -2.35
CA PHE A 158 3.37 6.01 -1.02
C PHE A 158 4.38 5.11 -0.31
N CYS A 159 5.38 5.70 0.37
CA CYS A 159 6.45 4.94 1.02
C CYS A 159 7.08 3.85 0.13
N ASN A 160 7.36 4.22 -1.13
CA ASN A 160 7.99 3.36 -2.15
C ASN A 160 7.15 2.16 -2.65
N ALA A 161 5.93 1.97 -2.19
CA ALA A 161 5.01 0.95 -2.69
C ALA A 161 3.84 1.58 -3.44
N TYR A 162 3.24 0.84 -4.36
CA TYR A 162 2.02 1.23 -5.05
C TYR A 162 0.80 0.70 -4.30
N HIS A 163 -0.01 1.60 -3.79
CA HIS A 163 -1.17 1.28 -2.96
C HIS A 163 -2.44 1.23 -3.79
N THR A 164 -3.29 0.25 -3.52
CA THR A 164 -4.66 0.11 -4.06
C THR A 164 -5.58 -0.41 -2.98
N ARG A 165 -6.87 -0.13 -3.11
CA ARG A 165 -7.89 -0.53 -2.14
C ARG A 165 -8.82 -1.60 -2.70
N TYR A 166 -9.52 -2.29 -1.81
CA TYR A 166 -10.64 -3.12 -2.17
C TYR A 166 -11.87 -2.29 -2.51
N ASN A 167 -12.64 -2.72 -3.49
CA ASN A 167 -13.78 -2.00 -4.01
C ASN A 167 -15.10 -2.77 -3.89
N PHE A 168 -15.01 -4.09 -3.74
CA PHE A 168 -16.16 -4.96 -3.52
C PHE A 168 -15.71 -6.26 -2.85
N GLU A 169 -16.46 -6.72 -1.86
CA GLU A 169 -16.24 -7.95 -1.11
C GLU A 169 -17.31 -8.98 -1.48
N MET A 170 -16.87 -10.13 -2.00
CA MET A 170 -17.78 -11.17 -2.50
C MET A 170 -18.51 -11.93 -1.37
N GLU A 171 -18.08 -11.82 -0.11
CA GLU A 171 -18.80 -12.35 1.06
C GLU A 171 -20.25 -11.86 1.13
N THR A 172 -20.53 -10.68 0.58
CA THR A 172 -21.88 -10.13 0.42
C THR A 172 -22.81 -11.10 -0.31
N PHE A 173 -22.28 -12.06 -1.10
CA PHE A 173 -23.11 -13.05 -1.79
C PHE A 173 -23.79 -14.06 -0.85
N HIS A 174 -23.36 -14.20 0.39
CA HIS A 174 -24.10 -14.93 1.39
C HIS A 174 -25.45 -14.28 1.72
N GLU A 175 -25.51 -12.95 1.60
CA GLU A 175 -26.72 -12.18 1.91
C GLU A 175 -27.54 -11.89 0.66
N GLN A 176 -26.87 -11.50 -0.44
CA GLN A 176 -27.51 -11.10 -1.68
C GLN A 176 -26.67 -11.48 -2.90
N SER A 177 -27.18 -12.39 -3.74
CA SER A 177 -26.46 -12.91 -4.91
C SER A 177 -27.35 -12.99 -6.17
N ASP A 178 -28.45 -12.23 -6.23
CA ASP A 178 -29.29 -12.18 -7.44
C ASP A 178 -28.64 -11.33 -8.55
N ASP A 179 -29.09 -11.55 -9.78
CA ASP A 179 -28.54 -10.88 -10.96
C ASP A 179 -28.72 -9.36 -10.94
N ALA A 180 -29.75 -8.83 -10.29
CA ALA A 180 -30.00 -7.40 -10.21
C ALA A 180 -28.97 -6.73 -9.31
N PHE A 181 -28.66 -7.35 -8.16
CA PHE A 181 -27.59 -6.91 -7.27
C PHE A 181 -26.24 -6.95 -7.96
N MET A 182 -25.89 -8.08 -8.59
CA MET A 182 -24.61 -8.20 -9.32
C MET A 182 -24.46 -7.16 -10.42
N LYS A 183 -25.51 -6.89 -11.21
CA LYS A 183 -25.50 -5.85 -12.24
C LYS A 183 -25.28 -4.45 -11.66
N LYS A 184 -25.97 -4.12 -10.55
CA LYS A 184 -25.77 -2.86 -9.85
C LYS A 184 -24.31 -2.71 -9.37
N THR A 185 -23.74 -3.77 -8.82
CA THR A 185 -22.33 -3.81 -8.40
C THR A 185 -21.39 -3.52 -9.58
N LEU A 186 -21.62 -4.19 -10.73
CA LEU A 186 -20.84 -3.94 -11.93
C LEU A 186 -20.97 -2.50 -12.44
N ASP A 187 -22.15 -1.89 -12.33
CA ASP A 187 -22.36 -0.48 -12.70
C ASP A 187 -21.53 0.45 -11.82
N GLU A 188 -21.42 0.19 -10.52
CA GLU A 188 -20.56 0.98 -9.61
C GLU A 188 -19.07 0.75 -9.86
N LEU A 189 -18.65 -0.48 -10.11
CA LEU A 189 -17.25 -0.80 -10.41
C LEU A 189 -16.81 -0.14 -11.73
N SER A 190 -17.69 -0.06 -12.73
CA SER A 190 -17.38 0.52 -14.04
C SER A 190 -17.11 2.03 -14.05
N LYS A 191 -17.32 2.70 -12.94
CA LYS A 191 -17.01 4.13 -12.75
C LYS A 191 -15.56 4.40 -12.37
N ARG A 192 -14.76 3.36 -12.20
CA ARG A 192 -13.38 3.41 -11.69
C ARG A 192 -12.38 3.09 -12.79
N ASP A 193 -11.15 3.57 -12.65
CA ASP A 193 -10.05 3.18 -13.53
C ASP A 193 -9.63 1.74 -13.27
N ARG A 194 -9.65 1.32 -12.00
CA ARG A 194 -9.40 -0.04 -11.54
C ARG A 194 -10.37 -0.40 -10.43
N ALA A 195 -10.71 -1.66 -10.34
CA ALA A 195 -11.41 -2.20 -9.17
C ALA A 195 -10.77 -3.53 -8.75
N VAL A 196 -10.51 -3.65 -7.45
CA VAL A 196 -10.10 -4.89 -6.81
C VAL A 196 -11.32 -5.50 -6.12
N ILE A 197 -11.69 -6.69 -6.56
CA ILE A 197 -12.78 -7.49 -6.03
C ILE A 197 -12.14 -8.53 -5.13
N CYS A 198 -12.48 -8.53 -3.84
CA CYS A 198 -11.86 -9.43 -2.87
C CYS A 198 -12.86 -10.41 -2.25
N THR A 199 -12.31 -11.44 -1.64
CA THR A 199 -12.98 -12.34 -0.71
C THR A 199 -11.95 -12.98 0.21
N HIS A 200 -12.43 -13.47 1.35
CA HIS A 200 -11.67 -14.28 2.29
C HIS A 200 -12.14 -15.72 2.13
N PRO A 201 -11.33 -16.64 1.56
CA PRO A 201 -11.79 -18.01 1.27
C PRO A 201 -12.43 -18.74 2.46
N ASN A 202 -11.89 -18.54 3.67
CA ASN A 202 -12.48 -19.12 4.88
C ASN A 202 -13.97 -18.75 5.07
N ARG A 203 -14.39 -17.56 4.60
CA ARG A 203 -15.77 -17.07 4.70
C ARG A 203 -16.75 -17.79 3.78
N ALA A 204 -16.28 -18.51 2.78
CA ALA A 204 -17.14 -19.41 2.00
C ALA A 204 -17.70 -20.54 2.85
N ILE A 205 -16.98 -20.96 3.89
CA ILE A 205 -17.32 -22.11 4.75
C ILE A 205 -17.72 -21.66 6.16
N ALA A 206 -17.01 -20.66 6.72
CA ALA A 206 -17.17 -20.21 8.09
C ALA A 206 -18.08 -18.99 8.21
N LYS A 207 -19.00 -18.97 9.19
CA LYS A 207 -19.93 -17.86 9.45
C LYS A 207 -19.30 -16.66 10.13
N GLU A 208 -18.19 -16.87 10.83
CA GLU A 208 -17.45 -15.84 11.54
C GLU A 208 -16.00 -15.85 11.08
N PHE A 209 -15.32 -14.73 11.21
CA PHE A 209 -13.91 -14.69 10.94
C PHE A 209 -13.12 -15.40 12.05
N TRP A 210 -12.18 -16.23 11.65
CA TRP A 210 -11.33 -17.03 12.52
C TRP A 210 -10.54 -16.19 13.53
N ASP A 211 -10.10 -15.01 13.13
CA ASP A 211 -9.32 -14.11 13.96
C ASP A 211 -10.17 -13.33 14.97
N GLN A 212 -11.44 -13.05 14.67
CA GLN A 212 -12.37 -12.52 15.67
C GLN A 212 -12.55 -13.47 16.84
N ILE A 213 -12.58 -14.77 16.56
CA ILE A 213 -12.73 -15.81 17.58
C ILE A 213 -11.43 -15.98 18.37
N ASN A 214 -10.27 -15.95 17.68
CA ASN A 214 -9.01 -16.39 18.25
C ASN A 214 -8.08 -15.25 18.68
N TYR A 215 -8.21 -14.04 18.07
CA TYR A 215 -7.24 -12.95 18.19
C TYR A 215 -7.86 -11.56 18.41
N ASN A 216 -9.13 -11.47 18.76
CA ASN A 216 -9.82 -10.20 18.95
C ASN A 216 -9.21 -9.38 20.11
N GLY A 217 -8.20 -8.56 19.79
CA GLY A 217 -7.50 -7.67 20.70
C GLY A 217 -6.49 -8.35 21.62
N GLU A 218 -6.34 -9.66 21.56
CA GLU A 218 -5.37 -10.46 22.31
C GLU A 218 -5.24 -11.86 21.70
N ASN A 219 -4.16 -12.61 22.00
CA ASN A 219 -4.05 -14.03 21.72
C ASN A 219 -4.94 -14.80 22.70
N GLN A 220 -6.17 -15.11 22.33
CA GLN A 220 -7.17 -15.70 23.24
C GLN A 220 -6.87 -17.15 23.63
N TYR A 221 -6.13 -17.87 22.78
CA TYR A 221 -5.79 -19.27 22.96
C TYR A 221 -4.29 -19.50 22.81
N GLU A 222 -3.81 -20.57 23.42
CA GLU A 222 -2.47 -21.08 23.18
C GLU A 222 -2.35 -21.52 21.70
N PHE A 223 -1.21 -21.18 21.06
CA PHE A 223 -0.97 -21.51 19.66
C PHE A 223 -1.19 -23.00 19.39
N GLY A 224 -2.00 -23.33 18.40
CA GLY A 224 -2.39 -24.69 18.07
C GLY A 224 -3.63 -25.22 18.81
N LYS A 225 -4.23 -24.44 19.73
CA LYS A 225 -5.45 -24.80 20.45
C LYS A 225 -6.58 -23.81 20.16
N TRP A 226 -6.86 -23.62 18.89
CA TRP A 226 -7.83 -22.64 18.43
C TRP A 226 -9.27 -23.13 18.53
N ALA A 227 -10.19 -22.17 18.66
CA ALA A 227 -11.62 -22.42 18.52
C ALA A 227 -12.04 -22.29 17.05
N GLU A 228 -12.94 -23.15 16.62
CA GLU A 228 -13.48 -23.12 15.27
C GLU A 228 -14.70 -22.20 15.17
N SER A 229 -14.88 -21.59 13.99
CA SER A 229 -16.08 -20.87 13.63
C SER A 229 -17.25 -21.83 13.36
N PRO A 230 -18.50 -21.43 13.62
CA PRO A 230 -19.66 -22.13 13.07
C PRO A 230 -19.60 -22.15 11.54
N TYR A 231 -19.94 -23.29 10.92
CA TYR A 231 -19.94 -23.44 9.48
C TYR A 231 -21.32 -23.18 8.86
N TYR A 232 -21.29 -22.73 7.61
CA TYR A 232 -22.47 -22.77 6.74
C TYR A 232 -22.87 -24.21 6.42
N THR A 233 -24.10 -24.42 6.00
CA THR A 233 -24.52 -25.69 5.46
C THR A 233 -23.91 -25.95 4.09
N GLU A 234 -23.84 -27.21 3.67
CA GLU A 234 -23.31 -27.55 2.35
C GLU A 234 -24.08 -26.84 1.21
N GLU A 235 -25.42 -26.70 1.37
CA GLU A 235 -26.25 -25.98 0.40
C GLU A 235 -25.90 -24.49 0.32
N GLU A 236 -25.66 -23.81 1.47
CA GLU A 236 -25.23 -22.40 1.53
C GLU A 236 -23.84 -22.21 0.90
N ILE A 237 -22.92 -23.15 1.15
CA ILE A 237 -21.56 -23.14 0.60
C ILE A 237 -21.61 -23.29 -0.92
N GLU A 238 -22.36 -24.26 -1.46
CA GLU A 238 -22.49 -24.45 -2.91
C GLU A 238 -23.14 -23.24 -3.58
N ALA A 239 -24.18 -22.66 -2.96
CA ALA A 239 -24.83 -21.47 -3.48
C ALA A 239 -23.86 -20.26 -3.54
N PHE A 240 -22.95 -20.12 -2.58
CA PHE A 240 -21.92 -19.09 -2.56
C PHE A 240 -20.93 -19.28 -3.72
N TYR A 241 -20.40 -20.48 -3.92
CA TYR A 241 -19.49 -20.77 -5.03
C TYR A 241 -20.14 -20.57 -6.40
N ASP A 242 -21.42 -20.94 -6.53
CA ASP A 242 -22.18 -20.66 -7.75
C ASP A 242 -22.35 -19.16 -8.00
N ALA A 243 -22.52 -18.36 -6.94
CA ALA A 243 -22.58 -16.91 -7.04
C ALA A 243 -21.23 -16.31 -7.49
N ILE A 244 -20.12 -16.75 -6.92
CA ILE A 244 -18.77 -16.35 -7.37
C ILE A 244 -18.59 -16.66 -8.86
N ARG A 245 -18.88 -17.89 -9.28
CA ARG A 245 -18.75 -18.32 -10.67
C ARG A 245 -19.58 -17.46 -11.63
N ARG A 246 -20.85 -17.21 -11.26
CA ARG A 246 -21.73 -16.33 -12.06
C ARG A 246 -21.17 -14.91 -12.16
N PHE A 247 -20.72 -14.34 -11.05
CA PHE A 247 -20.19 -13.00 -11.03
C PHE A 247 -18.91 -12.86 -11.87
N VAL A 248 -17.97 -13.81 -11.75
CA VAL A 248 -16.74 -13.85 -12.58
C VAL A 248 -17.12 -13.89 -14.07
N ARG A 249 -18.10 -14.71 -14.48
CA ARG A 249 -18.60 -14.76 -15.85
C ARG A 249 -19.22 -13.43 -16.30
N MET A 250 -19.97 -12.77 -15.42
CA MET A 250 -20.56 -11.46 -15.73
C MET A 250 -19.47 -10.41 -15.97
N VAL A 251 -18.45 -10.35 -15.12
CA VAL A 251 -17.29 -9.47 -15.30
C VAL A 251 -16.59 -9.72 -16.63
N LYS A 252 -16.27 -10.97 -16.95
CA LYS A 252 -15.58 -11.36 -18.21
C LYS A 252 -16.34 -10.97 -19.46
N ASN A 253 -17.67 -11.07 -19.42
CA ASN A 253 -18.53 -10.85 -20.58
C ASN A 253 -18.94 -9.37 -20.76
N ASP A 254 -18.66 -8.52 -19.78
CA ASP A 254 -18.99 -7.10 -19.83
C ASP A 254 -17.83 -6.30 -20.45
N LYS A 255 -18.11 -5.69 -21.61
CA LYS A 255 -17.12 -4.92 -22.41
C LYS A 255 -16.59 -3.65 -21.70
N ARG A 256 -17.15 -3.29 -20.56
CA ARG A 256 -16.66 -2.18 -19.73
C ARG A 256 -15.41 -2.56 -18.92
N PHE A 257 -15.14 -3.87 -18.79
CA PHE A 257 -14.06 -4.39 -17.96
C PHE A 257 -12.97 -5.07 -18.76
N ARG A 258 -11.76 -4.97 -18.25
CA ARG A 258 -10.62 -5.80 -18.61
C ARG A 258 -10.18 -6.56 -17.36
N VAL A 259 -10.30 -7.86 -17.35
CA VAL A 259 -9.70 -8.68 -16.29
C VAL A 259 -8.19 -8.64 -16.46
N THR A 260 -7.49 -8.24 -15.43
CA THR A 260 -6.02 -8.17 -15.35
C THR A 260 -5.54 -8.91 -14.09
N SER A 261 -4.26 -8.82 -13.75
CA SER A 261 -3.70 -9.52 -12.60
C SER A 261 -2.72 -8.65 -11.79
N TYR A 262 -2.40 -9.08 -10.58
CA TYR A 262 -1.37 -8.43 -9.77
C TYR A 262 0.00 -8.52 -10.43
N LYS A 263 0.30 -9.63 -11.11
CA LYS A 263 1.57 -9.76 -11.83
C LYS A 263 1.68 -8.74 -12.96
N GLU A 264 0.65 -8.57 -13.79
CA GLU A 264 0.64 -7.53 -14.83
C GLU A 264 0.85 -6.14 -14.23
N LEU A 265 0.20 -5.85 -13.09
CA LEU A 265 0.35 -4.58 -12.39
C LEU A 265 1.77 -4.42 -11.84
N ALA A 266 2.34 -5.45 -11.20
CA ALA A 266 3.70 -5.44 -10.67
C ALA A 266 4.74 -5.23 -11.77
N ASP A 267 4.61 -5.92 -12.89
CA ASP A 267 5.50 -5.79 -14.05
C ASP A 267 5.43 -4.36 -14.64
N LYS A 268 4.23 -3.79 -14.72
CA LYS A 268 4.04 -2.40 -15.12
C LYS A 268 4.74 -1.44 -14.16
N ILE A 269 4.57 -1.61 -12.85
CA ILE A 269 5.20 -0.76 -11.84
C ILE A 269 6.72 -0.86 -11.92
N ARG A 270 7.27 -2.08 -12.02
CA ARG A 270 8.72 -2.30 -12.16
C ARG A 270 9.29 -1.63 -13.42
N SER A 271 8.49 -1.50 -14.48
CA SER A 271 8.89 -0.81 -15.71
C SER A 271 8.94 0.72 -15.59
N LEU A 272 8.38 1.30 -14.54
CA LEU A 272 8.35 2.75 -14.31
C LEU A 272 9.61 3.30 -13.61
N ASP A 273 10.55 2.44 -13.23
CA ASP A 273 11.74 2.80 -12.42
C ASP A 273 12.85 3.56 -13.18
N THR A 274 12.56 4.11 -14.36
CA THR A 274 13.54 4.84 -15.18
C THR A 274 13.36 6.36 -15.16
N ARG A 275 12.66 6.90 -14.16
CA ARG A 275 12.36 8.33 -14.06
C ARG A 275 13.62 9.13 -13.75
N VAL A 276 13.82 10.21 -14.48
CA VAL A 276 14.96 11.12 -14.30
C VAL A 276 14.45 12.55 -14.33
N ILE A 277 14.73 13.32 -13.29
CA ILE A 277 14.52 14.78 -13.29
C ILE A 277 15.76 15.43 -13.87
N ARG A 278 15.58 16.26 -14.88
CA ARG A 278 16.66 17.02 -15.53
C ARG A 278 16.54 18.51 -15.21
N LYS A 279 17.60 19.24 -15.41
CA LYS A 279 17.61 20.69 -15.17
C LYS A 279 16.56 21.43 -16.02
N GLU A 280 16.32 20.96 -17.24
CA GLU A 280 15.29 21.48 -18.14
C GLU A 280 13.85 21.28 -17.66
N ASP A 281 13.61 20.35 -16.74
CA ASP A 281 12.28 20.08 -16.17
C ASP A 281 11.92 21.07 -15.04
N LEU A 282 12.93 21.68 -14.40
CA LEU A 282 12.75 22.49 -13.20
C LEU A 282 11.83 23.71 -13.37
N PRO A 283 11.83 24.45 -14.49
CA PRO A 283 10.92 25.59 -14.66
C PRO A 283 9.45 25.18 -14.61
N ALA A 284 9.08 24.04 -15.22
CA ALA A 284 7.71 23.52 -15.19
C ALA A 284 7.34 23.00 -13.80
N ILE A 285 8.24 22.30 -13.14
CA ILE A 285 8.07 21.82 -11.75
C ILE A 285 7.87 23.01 -10.81
N LYS A 286 8.73 24.04 -10.89
CA LYS A 286 8.63 25.27 -10.09
C LYS A 286 7.26 25.93 -10.25
N ALA A 287 6.83 26.16 -11.49
CA ALA A 287 5.55 26.80 -11.78
C ALA A 287 4.34 26.01 -11.21
N GLN A 288 4.41 24.68 -11.22
CA GLN A 288 3.36 23.86 -10.59
C GLN A 288 3.38 24.01 -9.07
N LEU A 289 4.56 23.86 -8.42
CA LEU A 289 4.68 23.92 -6.95
C LEU A 289 4.35 25.31 -6.39
N GLU A 290 4.61 26.39 -7.15
CA GLU A 290 4.18 27.75 -6.79
C GLU A 290 2.65 27.90 -6.79
N LYS A 291 1.99 27.26 -7.74
CA LYS A 291 0.53 27.29 -7.86
C LYS A 291 -0.13 26.35 -6.84
N ASP A 292 0.43 25.17 -6.64
CA ASP A 292 -0.19 24.09 -5.93
C ASP A 292 0.89 23.09 -5.44
N PHE A 293 1.20 23.16 -4.16
CA PHE A 293 2.28 22.36 -3.55
C PHE A 293 1.83 20.90 -3.36
N ARG A 294 1.85 20.13 -4.47
CA ARG A 294 1.46 18.72 -4.53
C ARG A 294 2.35 17.93 -5.49
N PRO A 295 2.24 16.56 -5.50
CA PRO A 295 2.99 15.73 -6.44
C PRO A 295 2.84 16.18 -7.89
N ILE A 296 3.93 16.09 -8.65
CA ILE A 296 3.94 16.43 -10.08
C ILE A 296 3.22 15.32 -10.85
N ALA A 297 2.27 15.68 -11.70
CA ALA A 297 1.44 14.71 -12.41
C ALA A 297 2.10 14.17 -13.68
N HIS A 298 2.79 15.03 -14.44
CA HIS A 298 3.32 14.68 -15.76
C HIS A 298 4.66 15.39 -16.02
N PRO A 299 5.80 14.66 -16.05
CA PRO A 299 5.97 13.28 -15.59
C PRO A 299 5.68 13.13 -14.09
N SER A 300 5.39 11.90 -13.64
CA SER A 300 5.00 11.67 -12.25
C SER A 300 6.21 11.69 -11.32
N TYR A 301 6.34 12.74 -10.51
CA TYR A 301 7.34 12.88 -9.46
C TYR A 301 6.64 13.16 -8.11
N CYS A 302 7.16 12.58 -7.04
CA CYS A 302 6.79 13.01 -5.70
C CYS A 302 7.62 14.24 -5.28
N ILE A 303 7.20 14.92 -4.20
CA ILE A 303 7.92 16.11 -3.73
C ILE A 303 9.32 15.73 -3.23
N SER A 304 9.48 14.56 -2.61
CA SER A 304 10.79 14.05 -2.19
C SER A 304 11.75 13.83 -3.38
N ASP A 305 11.26 13.31 -4.53
CA ASP A 305 12.07 13.21 -5.77
C ASP A 305 12.61 14.59 -6.18
N VAL A 306 11.72 15.60 -6.18
CA VAL A 306 12.10 16.97 -6.58
C VAL A 306 13.08 17.59 -5.60
N PHE A 307 12.87 17.39 -4.29
CA PHE A 307 13.78 17.87 -3.25
C PHE A 307 15.18 17.29 -3.44
N LEU A 308 15.30 15.98 -3.60
CA LEU A 308 16.57 15.30 -3.83
C LEU A 308 17.23 15.75 -5.14
N ALA A 309 16.46 15.97 -6.20
CA ALA A 309 16.94 16.51 -7.45
C ALA A 309 17.57 17.91 -7.25
N CYS A 310 16.91 18.78 -6.50
CA CYS A 310 17.44 20.11 -6.19
C CYS A 310 18.73 20.03 -5.36
N VAL A 311 18.80 19.16 -4.35
CA VAL A 311 20.01 18.92 -3.56
C VAL A 311 21.17 18.50 -4.47
N GLU A 312 20.96 17.51 -5.33
CA GLU A 312 21.99 17.01 -6.22
C GLU A 312 22.43 18.05 -7.28
N MET A 313 21.48 18.83 -7.80
CA MET A 313 21.78 19.86 -8.80
C MET A 313 22.52 21.06 -8.19
N LEU A 314 22.23 21.46 -6.96
CA LEU A 314 23.02 22.44 -6.22
C LEU A 314 24.44 21.95 -5.92
N ARG A 315 24.62 20.63 -5.77
CA ARG A 315 25.95 19.97 -5.67
C ARG A 315 26.66 19.80 -7.03
N GLY A 316 26.11 20.38 -8.11
CA GLY A 316 26.73 20.40 -9.43
C GLY A 316 26.32 19.29 -10.40
N LYS A 317 25.35 18.39 -10.04
CA LYS A 317 24.79 17.44 -11.02
C LYS A 317 23.83 18.14 -11.98
N THR A 318 23.63 17.53 -13.15
CA THR A 318 22.72 18.05 -14.19
C THR A 318 21.38 17.30 -14.23
N SER A 319 21.30 16.17 -13.53
CA SER A 319 20.10 15.35 -13.45
C SER A 319 20.09 14.52 -12.18
N HIS A 320 18.91 14.06 -11.79
CA HIS A 320 18.66 13.15 -10.67
C HIS A 320 17.89 11.94 -11.16
N ALA A 321 18.45 10.73 -10.97
CA ALA A 321 17.71 9.49 -11.19
C ALA A 321 16.82 9.24 -9.97
N CYS A 322 15.50 9.23 -10.17
CA CYS A 322 14.54 8.95 -9.11
C CYS A 322 14.69 7.50 -8.63
N GLY A 323 14.57 7.29 -7.34
CA GLY A 323 14.73 5.99 -6.71
C GLY A 323 13.82 5.84 -5.50
N LYS A 324 14.31 5.16 -4.47
CA LYS A 324 13.64 5.10 -3.18
C LYS A 324 13.69 6.47 -2.50
N VAL A 325 12.55 6.89 -1.97
CA VAL A 325 12.37 8.18 -1.32
C VAL A 325 11.77 8.00 0.07
N TYR A 326 12.04 8.96 0.93
CA TYR A 326 11.52 9.01 2.30
C TYR A 326 10.91 10.39 2.55
N GLY A 327 9.97 10.45 3.51
CA GLY A 327 9.44 11.70 4.05
C GLY A 327 10.26 12.19 5.25
N PHE A 328 9.57 12.52 6.33
CA PHE A 328 10.16 13.05 7.55
C PHE A 328 9.87 12.14 8.75
N LEU A 329 10.70 12.22 9.79
CA LEU A 329 10.44 11.53 11.08
C LEU A 329 9.81 12.45 12.12
N GLU A 330 10.05 13.75 12.02
CA GLU A 330 9.48 14.76 12.90
C GLU A 330 8.82 15.86 12.07
N THR A 331 7.97 16.67 12.70
CA THR A 331 7.25 17.74 12.02
C THR A 331 8.22 18.75 11.41
N PRO A 332 8.12 19.02 10.11
CA PRO A 332 8.96 20.01 9.44
C PRO A 332 8.82 21.40 10.06
N TYR A 333 9.96 22.06 10.24
CA TYR A 333 10.00 23.43 10.73
C TYR A 333 9.30 24.38 9.74
N ALA A 334 8.58 25.35 10.24
CA ALA A 334 8.03 26.46 9.47
C ALA A 334 8.75 27.77 9.88
N ALA A 335 9.29 28.50 8.92
CA ALA A 335 9.90 29.80 9.20
C ALA A 335 8.85 30.78 9.72
N GLU A 336 9.23 31.66 10.65
CA GLU A 336 8.33 32.65 11.23
C GLU A 336 8.20 33.92 10.39
N HIS A 337 9.26 34.21 9.62
CA HIS A 337 9.36 35.45 8.84
C HIS A 337 9.97 35.19 7.46
N GLU A 338 9.69 36.14 6.55
CA GLU A 338 10.31 36.18 5.25
C GLU A 338 11.81 36.38 5.38
N VAL A 339 12.60 35.61 4.63
CA VAL A 339 14.05 35.72 4.55
C VAL A 339 14.51 35.76 3.09
N THR A 340 15.63 36.45 2.83
CA THR A 340 16.29 36.39 1.54
C THR A 340 17.51 35.52 1.68
N VAL A 341 17.68 34.54 0.80
CA VAL A 341 18.81 33.62 0.73
C VAL A 341 19.52 33.75 -0.62
N THR A 342 20.84 33.59 -0.62
CA THR A 342 21.64 33.62 -1.84
C THR A 342 21.84 32.19 -2.37
N LYS A 343 22.25 32.13 -3.63
CA LYS A 343 22.60 30.87 -4.29
C LYS A 343 23.76 30.16 -3.61
N GLU A 344 24.77 30.90 -3.17
CA GLU A 344 25.93 30.38 -2.45
C GLU A 344 25.52 29.75 -1.12
N GLU A 345 24.64 30.43 -0.38
CA GLU A 345 24.10 29.88 0.89
C GLU A 345 23.29 28.61 0.67
N LEU A 346 22.49 28.53 -0.42
CA LEU A 346 21.74 27.33 -0.77
C LEU A 346 22.69 26.20 -1.21
N ILE A 347 23.73 26.46 -1.98
CA ILE A 347 24.74 25.47 -2.33
C ILE A 347 25.41 24.93 -1.06
N ALA A 348 25.86 25.81 -0.16
CA ALA A 348 26.47 25.38 1.09
C ALA A 348 25.53 24.55 1.96
N SER A 349 24.24 24.92 2.02
CA SER A 349 23.24 24.14 2.74
C SER A 349 23.02 22.76 2.11
N ALA A 350 22.97 22.69 0.77
CA ALA A 350 22.84 21.42 0.06
C ALA A 350 24.04 20.50 0.29
N GLU A 351 25.26 21.04 0.31
CA GLU A 351 26.49 20.28 0.59
C GLU A 351 26.50 19.71 2.02
N ALA A 352 25.95 20.45 2.99
CA ALA A 352 25.87 20.03 4.39
C ALA A 352 24.74 19.03 4.70
N MET A 353 23.74 18.90 3.81
CA MET A 353 22.60 18.00 4.07
C MET A 353 23.00 16.53 3.99
N ASP A 354 22.50 15.75 4.95
CA ASP A 354 22.38 14.29 4.84
C ASP A 354 20.94 13.94 4.43
N CYS A 355 20.80 13.37 3.25
CA CYS A 355 19.51 12.92 2.69
C CYS A 355 19.58 11.44 2.27
N GLN A 356 20.40 10.63 2.95
CA GLN A 356 20.54 9.21 2.60
C GLN A 356 19.26 8.42 2.86
N ARG A 357 18.44 8.86 3.82
CA ARG A 357 17.19 8.22 4.16
C ARG A 357 16.08 9.27 4.31
N PHE A 358 15.76 9.71 5.51
CA PHE A 358 14.73 10.73 5.73
C PHE A 358 15.21 12.14 5.36
N LEU A 359 14.26 12.97 4.95
CA LEU A 359 14.56 14.37 4.64
C LEU A 359 14.73 15.17 5.94
N PRO A 360 15.56 16.22 5.94
CA PRO A 360 15.75 17.07 7.12
C PRO A 360 14.51 17.91 7.39
N GLU A 361 14.03 17.91 8.62
CA GLU A 361 12.86 18.70 9.06
C GLU A 361 13.16 20.19 9.15
N LYS A 362 14.43 20.55 9.34
CA LYS A 362 14.90 21.93 9.44
C LYS A 362 16.26 22.09 8.75
N ILE A 363 16.40 23.16 7.98
CA ILE A 363 17.58 23.38 7.15
C ILE A 363 18.20 24.74 7.50
N ARG A 364 19.50 24.72 7.80
CA ARG A 364 20.28 25.94 8.01
C ARG A 364 20.75 26.48 6.66
N VAL A 365 20.37 27.74 6.34
CA VAL A 365 20.81 28.47 5.14
C VAL A 365 21.40 29.82 5.58
N GLY A 366 22.69 30.00 5.44
CA GLY A 366 23.38 31.15 5.99
C GLY A 366 23.13 31.35 7.48
N SER A 367 22.52 32.47 7.85
CA SER A 367 22.16 32.78 9.24
C SER A 367 20.74 32.36 9.61
N HIS A 368 19.97 31.74 8.72
CA HIS A 368 18.56 31.46 8.90
C HIS A 368 18.28 29.97 9.02
N ASP A 369 17.28 29.60 9.81
CA ASP A 369 16.65 28.30 9.80
C ASP A 369 15.37 28.40 8.99
N ILE A 370 15.21 27.51 8.00
CA ILE A 370 14.01 27.44 7.14
C ILE A 370 13.46 26.03 7.07
N GLY A 371 12.22 25.88 6.65
CA GLY A 371 11.61 24.59 6.45
C GLY A 371 11.96 23.94 5.12
N PRO A 372 11.76 22.63 4.96
CA PRO A 372 12.10 21.92 3.73
C PRO A 372 11.31 22.39 2.50
N ALA A 373 10.04 22.78 2.65
CA ALA A 373 9.25 23.31 1.53
C ALA A 373 9.74 24.70 1.12
N ASP A 374 10.10 25.54 2.09
CA ASP A 374 10.68 26.87 1.84
C ASP A 374 12.04 26.72 1.14
N TRP A 375 12.88 25.81 1.62
CA TRP A 375 14.18 25.50 1.00
C TRP A 375 14.01 24.99 -0.43
N LEU A 376 13.06 24.05 -0.66
CA LEU A 376 12.78 23.50 -2.00
C LEU A 376 12.40 24.61 -2.99
N MET A 377 11.53 25.53 -2.59
CA MET A 377 11.13 26.64 -3.46
C MET A 377 12.27 27.60 -3.73
N ALA A 378 13.10 27.93 -2.73
CA ALA A 378 14.29 28.74 -2.91
C ALA A 378 15.31 28.08 -3.86
N ALA A 379 15.54 26.76 -3.68
CA ALA A 379 16.43 25.99 -4.55
C ALA A 379 15.94 26.00 -6.01
N LEU A 380 14.63 25.81 -6.25
CA LEU A 380 14.05 25.88 -7.59
C LEU A 380 14.22 27.27 -8.23
N ILE A 381 14.06 28.36 -7.45
CA ILE A 381 14.25 29.72 -7.92
C ILE A 381 15.70 29.92 -8.43
N VAL A 382 16.68 29.56 -7.63
CA VAL A 382 18.09 29.76 -8.01
C VAL A 382 18.57 28.80 -9.10
N LEU A 383 18.08 27.57 -9.11
CA LEU A 383 18.36 26.60 -10.18
C LEU A 383 17.75 27.01 -11.54
N CYS A 384 16.67 27.80 -11.51
CA CYS A 384 16.07 28.40 -12.70
C CYS A 384 16.75 29.69 -13.18
N GLY A 385 17.77 30.17 -12.47
CA GLY A 385 18.64 31.24 -12.98
C GLY A 385 18.74 32.50 -12.12
N GLU A 386 18.03 32.59 -11.00
CA GLU A 386 18.13 33.71 -10.07
C GLU A 386 19.34 33.55 -9.15
N GLU A 387 19.95 34.64 -8.72
CA GLU A 387 21.08 34.63 -7.78
C GLU A 387 20.62 34.68 -6.31
N THR A 388 19.39 35.09 -6.09
CA THR A 388 18.77 35.16 -4.75
C THR A 388 17.32 34.65 -4.79
N ALA A 389 16.84 34.15 -3.67
CA ALA A 389 15.44 33.77 -3.49
C ALA A 389 14.88 34.41 -2.23
N VAL A 390 13.65 34.92 -2.32
CA VAL A 390 12.87 35.36 -1.18
C VAL A 390 12.03 34.20 -0.72
N VAL A 391 12.23 33.75 0.52
CA VAL A 391 11.50 32.65 1.13
C VAL A 391 10.40 33.25 2.00
N SER A 392 9.16 33.12 1.56
CA SER A 392 7.98 33.41 2.38
C SER A 392 7.52 32.14 3.05
N PRO A 393 7.27 32.16 4.39
CA PRO A 393 6.83 30.99 5.13
C PRO A 393 5.60 30.35 4.49
N LYS A 394 5.62 29.03 4.29
CA LYS A 394 4.50 28.30 3.72
C LYS A 394 4.19 27.02 4.49
N GLU A 395 3.09 26.43 4.17
CA GLU A 395 2.73 25.08 4.61
C GLU A 395 3.82 24.10 4.15
N GLN A 396 4.42 23.38 5.11
CA GLN A 396 5.51 22.46 4.83
C GLN A 396 5.02 21.11 4.27
N MET A 397 3.76 20.77 4.55
CA MET A 397 3.14 19.55 4.10
C MET A 397 2.07 19.86 3.06
N PRO A 398 1.95 19.08 1.98
CA PRO A 398 0.80 19.21 1.10
C PRO A 398 -0.47 18.94 1.92
N ASN A 399 -1.45 19.85 1.82
CA ASN A 399 -2.75 19.60 2.42
C ASN A 399 -3.32 18.31 1.80
N PRO A 400 -3.74 17.31 2.60
CA PRO A 400 -4.43 16.12 2.09
C PRO A 400 -5.63 16.45 1.20
N ASP A 401 -6.35 17.55 1.50
CA ASP A 401 -7.46 18.03 0.67
C ASP A 401 -7.00 18.56 -0.70
N ILE A 402 -5.76 19.05 -0.80
CA ILE A 402 -5.15 19.48 -2.07
C ILE A 402 -4.74 18.28 -2.93
N LEU A 403 -4.43 17.15 -2.33
CA LEU A 403 -4.24 15.89 -3.05
C LEU A 403 -5.54 15.40 -3.68
N GLY A 404 -6.63 16.12 -3.43
CA GLY A 404 -7.93 16.14 -4.09
C GLY A 404 -8.69 14.84 -4.05
N ASP A 405 -8.01 13.73 -4.25
CA ASP A 405 -8.62 12.43 -4.43
C ASP A 405 -7.92 11.34 -3.63
N VAL A 406 -6.90 11.67 -2.83
CA VAL A 406 -6.15 10.69 -2.05
C VAL A 406 -6.74 10.63 -0.65
N LYS A 407 -7.54 9.60 -0.38
CA LYS A 407 -7.95 9.25 0.99
C LYS A 407 -6.77 8.58 1.70
N THR A 408 -5.68 9.31 1.86
CA THR A 408 -4.44 8.72 2.31
C THR A 408 -4.37 8.51 3.80
N MET A 409 -5.23 9.08 4.64
CA MET A 409 -4.76 9.22 6.02
C MET A 409 -5.83 9.35 7.10
N ASP A 410 -7.03 8.92 6.83
CA ASP A 410 -7.96 8.62 7.91
C ASP A 410 -7.64 7.22 8.48
N LEU A 411 -6.41 7.06 8.96
CA LEU A 411 -6.11 6.01 9.92
C LEU A 411 -6.77 6.43 11.24
N LYS A 412 -8.07 6.24 11.30
CA LYS A 412 -8.79 6.30 12.57
C LYS A 412 -8.48 5.02 13.33
N LEU A 413 -7.33 5.00 13.96
CA LEU A 413 -6.99 4.00 14.98
C LEU A 413 -7.79 4.24 16.27
N ASP A 414 -8.78 5.15 16.24
CA ASP A 414 -9.60 5.59 17.38
C ASP A 414 -10.72 4.62 17.80
N GLY A 415 -10.66 3.37 17.34
CA GLY A 415 -11.66 2.34 17.67
C GLY A 415 -12.98 2.45 16.90
N THR A 416 -13.10 3.38 15.93
CA THR A 416 -14.24 3.40 15.01
C THR A 416 -14.07 2.42 13.85
N TYR A 417 -12.92 1.75 13.77
CA TYR A 417 -12.64 0.70 12.81
C TYR A 417 -13.44 -0.55 13.18
N ILE A 418 -14.18 -1.08 12.22
CA ILE A 418 -15.01 -2.28 12.37
C ILE A 418 -14.15 -3.54 12.60
N TRP A 419 -12.85 -3.46 12.34
CA TRP A 419 -11.90 -4.59 12.41
C TRP A 419 -10.64 -4.27 13.22
N PRO A 420 -10.72 -4.23 14.58
CA PRO A 420 -9.53 -4.02 15.40
C PRO A 420 -8.71 -5.31 15.47
N ILE A 421 -7.69 -5.45 14.64
CA ILE A 421 -6.70 -6.51 14.82
C ILE A 421 -5.59 -6.12 15.82
N GLN A 422 -5.55 -4.87 16.26
CA GLN A 422 -4.62 -4.42 17.31
C GLN A 422 -5.13 -4.81 18.70
N SER A 423 -4.22 -4.90 19.66
CA SER A 423 -4.59 -5.14 21.05
C SER A 423 -5.52 -4.06 21.59
N ARG A 424 -6.41 -4.43 22.52
CA ARG A 424 -7.38 -3.50 23.16
C ARG A 424 -6.72 -2.31 23.86
N ASN A 425 -5.46 -2.46 24.24
CA ASN A 425 -4.67 -1.43 24.91
C ASN A 425 -3.72 -0.70 23.97
N PHE A 426 -3.75 -1.01 22.67
CA PHE A 426 -2.93 -0.33 21.68
C PHE A 426 -3.25 1.16 21.69
N LYS A 427 -2.21 1.96 21.79
CA LYS A 427 -2.28 3.41 21.66
C LYS A 427 -1.38 3.79 20.50
N ASP A 428 -1.94 4.43 19.53
CA ASP A 428 -1.19 5.04 18.44
C ASP A 428 -0.42 6.26 18.97
N GLU A 429 0.86 6.04 19.28
CA GLU A 429 1.74 7.10 19.78
C GLU A 429 2.50 7.83 18.64
N TYR A 430 2.83 7.12 17.57
CA TYR A 430 3.68 7.64 16.50
C TYR A 430 3.17 7.37 15.08
N LEU A 431 2.43 6.28 14.85
CA LEU A 431 2.11 5.81 13.51
C LEU A 431 1.30 6.81 12.70
N SER A 432 0.18 7.30 13.22
CA SER A 432 -0.70 8.22 12.47
C SER A 432 -0.01 9.52 12.12
N ASP A 433 0.69 10.12 13.08
CA ASP A 433 1.41 11.38 12.84
C ASP A 433 2.53 11.16 11.81
N ARG A 434 3.31 10.10 11.95
CA ARG A 434 4.41 9.81 11.02
C ARG A 434 3.95 9.33 9.66
N MET A 435 2.79 8.70 9.54
CA MET A 435 2.16 8.44 8.24
C MET A 435 1.94 9.75 7.47
N ARG A 436 1.43 10.79 8.12
CA ARG A 436 1.26 12.12 7.50
C ARG A 436 2.57 12.71 7.05
N LEU A 437 3.64 12.52 7.82
CA LEU A 437 4.97 13.00 7.49
C LEU A 437 5.57 12.32 6.24
N GLN A 438 4.99 11.20 5.78
CA GLN A 438 5.41 10.54 4.54
C GLN A 438 4.69 11.08 3.28
N THR A 439 3.83 12.08 3.38
CA THR A 439 3.04 12.62 2.25
C THR A 439 3.93 13.08 1.07
N TRP A 440 5.15 13.54 1.34
CA TRP A 440 6.09 13.94 0.30
C TRP A 440 6.53 12.80 -0.62
N THR A 441 6.34 11.54 -0.19
CA THR A 441 6.63 10.36 -1.02
C THR A 441 5.49 10.00 -1.98
N THR A 442 4.35 10.70 -1.87
CA THR A 442 3.17 10.43 -2.69
C THR A 442 3.39 10.82 -4.15
N ARG A 443 3.06 9.94 -5.07
CA ARG A 443 2.99 10.23 -6.52
C ARG A 443 1.92 9.37 -7.19
N PHE A 444 1.43 9.83 -8.32
CA PHE A 444 0.47 9.09 -9.13
C PHE A 444 1.17 8.18 -10.16
N MET A 445 0.43 7.18 -10.70
CA MET A 445 0.92 6.32 -11.77
C MET A 445 0.77 7.00 -13.13
#